data_6d8cda69e12e701efd68ac4c1dcd33ca
#
_entry.id   6d8cda69e12e701efd68ac4c1dcd33ca
#
_cell.length_a   1.000
_cell.length_b   1.000
_cell.length_c   1.000
_cell.angle_alpha   90.00
_cell.angle_beta   90.00
_cell.angle_gamma   90.00
#
_symmetry.space_group_name_H-M   'P 1'
#
loop_
_entity.id
_entity.type
_entity.pdbx_description
1 polymer ?
#
loop_
_entity_poly.entity_id
_entity_poly.type
_entity_poly.pdbx_seq_one_letter_code
_entity_poly.pdbx_strand_id
1 'polypeptide(L)'
;MLWLLFHYKYLKYLRNEKTYKKRLLALVNRSSSYIQFSNDLAINESQTVEFLRKVFKLSSDYSFELVKEEQDDMGQNHQIYQQYYREVPVEFGRYKAHFKEGRLTSINGAFYTNINQSASPSIVPELAIQAALNKVNASTYKWDIIQEEALLKAERQDISATYYPSPELTWIATNYTNPIFQLAYKMDVYANEPLSRENLYVDAHTGLVIFSTDQIHTADSNGVAVTAYSGNRAIVADYFSSQFRLRESGRGNGIQTFDLNNTSNYGAALDFID
;
A
#
# COMPACT_ATOMS: atom_id res chain seq x y z
N MET A 1 -6.27 -26.31 32.76
CA MET A 1 -7.19 -27.23 32.07
C MET A 1 -7.80 -26.61 30.80
N LEU A 2 -8.24 -25.36 30.82
CA LEU A 2 -8.74 -24.66 29.59
C LEU A 2 -7.69 -24.51 28.48
N TRP A 3 -6.44 -24.24 28.82
CA TRP A 3 -5.33 -24.08 27.86
C TRP A 3 -5.01 -25.36 27.07
N LEU A 4 -5.09 -26.52 27.72
CA LEU A 4 -4.92 -27.85 27.11
C LEU A 4 -6.07 -28.23 26.16
N LEU A 5 -7.31 -27.79 26.45
CA LEU A 5 -8.48 -28.01 25.60
C LEU A 5 -8.44 -27.15 24.33
N PHE A 6 -7.93 -25.93 24.44
CA PHE A 6 -7.74 -25.04 23.30
C PHE A 6 -6.65 -25.57 22.34
N HIS A 7 -5.56 -26.05 22.91
CA HIS A 7 -4.46 -26.66 22.16
C HIS A 7 -4.87 -27.98 21.48
N TYR A 8 -5.70 -28.79 22.16
CA TYR A 8 -6.20 -30.05 21.64
C TYR A 8 -7.21 -29.85 20.48
N LYS A 9 -8.15 -28.91 20.59
CA LYS A 9 -9.07 -28.54 19.49
C LYS A 9 -8.32 -27.97 18.28
N TYR A 10 -7.33 -27.14 18.51
CA TYR A 10 -6.46 -26.58 17.47
C TYR A 10 -5.64 -27.68 16.76
N LEU A 11 -5.04 -28.59 17.50
CA LEU A 11 -4.29 -29.71 16.92
C LEU A 11 -5.19 -30.72 16.19
N LYS A 12 -6.44 -30.94 16.64
CA LYS A 12 -7.42 -31.76 15.95
C LYS A 12 -7.86 -31.15 14.61
N TYR A 13 -8.00 -29.82 14.58
CA TYR A 13 -8.27 -29.07 13.37
C TYR A 13 -7.12 -29.15 12.34
N LEU A 14 -5.87 -29.06 12.81
CA LEU A 14 -4.69 -29.24 11.95
C LEU A 14 -4.40 -30.70 11.54
N ARG A 15 -4.92 -31.66 12.28
CA ARG A 15 -4.64 -33.09 12.05
C ARG A 15 -5.48 -33.71 10.94
N ASN A 16 -6.66 -33.17 10.65
CA ASN A 16 -7.61 -33.79 9.70
C ASN A 16 -7.40 -33.37 8.23
N GLU A 17 -6.43 -32.48 7.90
CA GLU A 17 -6.27 -32.04 6.50
C GLU A 17 -4.82 -31.86 6.09
N LYS A 18 -4.17 -32.92 5.64
CA LYS A 18 -2.89 -32.86 4.92
C LYS A 18 -2.94 -31.92 3.70
N THR A 19 -4.10 -31.77 3.08
CA THR A 19 -4.35 -30.93 1.92
C THR A 19 -4.44 -29.43 2.30
N TYR A 20 -5.06 -29.13 3.45
CA TYR A 20 -5.19 -27.76 3.96
C TYR A 20 -3.84 -27.20 4.42
N LYS A 21 -3.04 -28.05 5.09
CA LYS A 21 -1.69 -27.69 5.53
C LYS A 21 -0.76 -27.36 4.36
N LYS A 22 -0.89 -28.08 3.24
CA LYS A 22 -0.14 -27.80 2.01
C LYS A 22 -0.61 -26.50 1.32
N ARG A 23 -1.92 -26.22 1.32
CA ARG A 23 -2.47 -24.95 0.79
C ARG A 23 -2.12 -23.76 1.66
N LEU A 24 -2.26 -23.86 2.98
CA LEU A 24 -1.87 -22.80 3.92
C LEU A 24 -0.38 -22.47 3.83
N LEU A 25 0.50 -23.50 3.77
CA LEU A 25 1.95 -23.32 3.62
C LEU A 25 2.35 -22.82 2.23
N ALA A 26 1.60 -23.15 1.18
CA ALA A 26 1.83 -22.62 -0.17
C ALA A 26 1.38 -21.15 -0.32
N LEU A 27 0.43 -20.70 0.52
CA LEU A 27 -0.07 -19.33 0.53
C LEU A 27 0.83 -18.38 1.33
N VAL A 28 1.54 -18.88 2.34
CA VAL A 28 2.45 -18.09 3.19
C VAL A 28 3.67 -17.56 2.42
N ASN A 29 3.99 -18.14 1.26
CA ASN A 29 5.12 -17.70 0.41
C ASN A 29 4.71 -16.78 -0.77
N ARG A 30 3.45 -16.32 -0.84
CA ARG A 30 2.98 -15.44 -1.90
C ARG A 30 2.47 -14.11 -1.35
N SER A 31 2.85 -13.03 -1.98
CA SER A 31 2.63 -11.63 -1.60
C SER A 31 1.18 -11.14 -1.63
N SER A 32 0.23 -11.94 -2.03
CA SER A 32 -1.19 -11.64 -1.88
C SER A 32 -1.97 -12.95 -1.75
N SER A 33 -2.69 -13.14 -0.68
CA SER A 33 -3.49 -14.35 -0.50
C SER A 33 -4.84 -14.03 0.10
N TYR A 34 -5.85 -14.63 -0.48
CA TYR A 34 -7.16 -14.76 0.13
C TYR A 34 -7.20 -16.13 0.79
N ILE A 35 -7.49 -16.17 2.09
CA ILE A 35 -7.66 -17.40 2.86
C ILE A 35 -9.07 -17.41 3.41
N GLN A 36 -9.85 -18.43 3.04
CA GLN A 36 -11.15 -18.68 3.61
C GLN A 36 -11.02 -19.75 4.71
N PHE A 37 -11.69 -19.53 5.82
CA PHE A 37 -11.70 -20.43 6.96
C PHE A 37 -12.98 -21.31 6.96
N SER A 38 -12.86 -22.48 7.59
CA SER A 38 -14.03 -23.34 7.82
C SER A 38 -14.98 -22.69 8.82
N ASN A 39 -16.29 -22.94 8.65
CA ASN A 39 -17.33 -22.45 9.56
C ASN A 39 -17.16 -22.97 11.00
N ASP A 40 -16.39 -24.03 11.19
CA ASP A 40 -16.07 -24.58 12.53
C ASP A 40 -15.00 -23.78 13.27
N LEU A 41 -14.34 -22.82 12.59
CA LEU A 41 -13.33 -21.97 13.21
C LEU A 41 -14.00 -20.91 14.07
N ALA A 42 -13.88 -21.04 15.39
CA ALA A 42 -14.45 -20.11 16.37
C ALA A 42 -13.39 -19.09 16.81
N ILE A 43 -12.88 -18.28 15.89
CA ILE A 43 -11.98 -17.17 16.16
C ILE A 43 -12.77 -15.87 16.08
N ASN A 44 -12.73 -15.09 17.14
CA ASN A 44 -13.35 -13.76 17.18
C ASN A 44 -12.32 -12.66 16.93
N GLU A 45 -12.79 -11.40 16.88
CA GLU A 45 -11.99 -10.20 16.59
C GLU A 45 -10.78 -10.08 17.51
N SER A 46 -10.97 -10.23 18.84
CA SER A 46 -9.88 -10.09 19.81
C SER A 46 -8.82 -11.20 19.74
N GLN A 47 -9.12 -12.32 19.12
CA GLN A 47 -8.22 -13.46 18.96
C GLN A 47 -7.47 -13.47 17.63
N THR A 48 -7.83 -12.58 16.71
CA THR A 48 -7.34 -12.60 15.31
C THR A 48 -5.83 -12.46 15.22
N VAL A 49 -5.23 -11.49 15.90
CA VAL A 49 -3.77 -11.25 15.85
C VAL A 49 -3.00 -12.47 16.37
N GLU A 50 -3.41 -13.02 17.51
CA GLU A 50 -2.76 -14.19 18.09
C GLU A 50 -2.93 -15.44 17.19
N PHE A 51 -4.11 -15.58 16.58
CA PHE A 51 -4.38 -16.63 15.61
C PHE A 51 -3.47 -16.49 14.38
N LEU A 52 -3.35 -15.29 13.78
CA LEU A 52 -2.49 -15.03 12.62
C LEU A 52 -1.02 -15.31 12.95
N ARG A 53 -0.53 -14.87 14.12
CA ARG A 53 0.82 -15.18 14.57
C ARG A 53 1.11 -16.67 14.61
N LYS A 54 0.18 -17.47 15.11
CA LYS A 54 0.30 -18.93 15.17
C LYS A 54 0.25 -19.58 13.80
N VAL A 55 -0.71 -19.17 12.96
CA VAL A 55 -0.90 -19.73 11.62
C VAL A 55 0.32 -19.47 10.75
N PHE A 56 0.83 -18.25 10.77
CA PHE A 56 2.01 -17.84 9.98
C PHE A 56 3.35 -18.14 10.66
N LYS A 57 3.34 -18.71 11.89
CA LYS A 57 4.54 -19.04 12.68
C LYS A 57 5.51 -17.87 12.83
N LEU A 58 4.97 -16.71 13.17
CA LEU A 58 5.75 -15.50 13.28
C LEU A 58 6.67 -15.49 14.49
N SER A 59 7.89 -14.99 14.31
CA SER A 59 8.76 -14.66 15.42
C SER A 59 8.21 -13.49 16.24
N SER A 60 8.79 -13.25 17.41
CA SER A 60 8.45 -12.09 18.25
C SER A 60 8.76 -10.75 17.58
N ASP A 61 9.64 -10.74 16.57
CA ASP A 61 9.99 -9.52 15.82
C ASP A 61 8.83 -8.96 14.98
N TYR A 62 7.79 -9.78 14.71
CA TYR A 62 6.62 -9.34 13.94
C TYR A 62 5.47 -8.98 14.86
N SER A 63 4.78 -7.88 14.53
CA SER A 63 3.53 -7.48 15.17
C SER A 63 2.51 -6.99 14.14
N PHE A 64 1.24 -6.89 14.59
CA PHE A 64 0.14 -6.33 13.81
C PHE A 64 -0.59 -5.33 14.65
N GLU A 65 -0.90 -4.19 14.07
CA GLU A 65 -1.73 -3.17 14.69
C GLU A 65 -3.01 -2.99 13.89
N LEU A 66 -4.13 -2.89 14.59
CA LEU A 66 -5.42 -2.57 14.00
C LEU A 66 -5.41 -1.10 13.58
N VAL A 67 -5.49 -0.84 12.28
CA VAL A 67 -5.46 0.54 11.74
C VAL A 67 -6.82 1.04 11.29
N LYS A 68 -7.78 0.13 11.04
CA LYS A 68 -9.14 0.48 10.67
C LYS A 68 -10.10 -0.65 11.01
N GLU A 69 -11.29 -0.27 11.45
CA GLU A 69 -12.45 -1.15 11.59
C GLU A 69 -13.62 -0.52 10.83
N GLU A 70 -14.36 -1.34 10.09
CA GLU A 70 -15.50 -0.91 9.30
C GLU A 70 -16.56 -2.02 9.22
N GLN A 71 -17.82 -1.62 9.10
CA GLN A 71 -18.93 -2.53 8.86
C GLN A 71 -19.49 -2.28 7.46
N ASP A 72 -19.74 -3.35 6.71
CA ASP A 72 -20.38 -3.24 5.40
C ASP A 72 -21.91 -3.21 5.50
N ASP A 73 -22.58 -2.94 4.36
CA ASP A 73 -24.03 -2.86 4.27
C ASP A 73 -24.74 -4.19 4.56
N MET A 74 -24.00 -5.31 4.59
CA MET A 74 -24.50 -6.64 4.92
C MET A 74 -24.30 -6.98 6.41
N GLY A 75 -23.81 -6.03 7.22
CA GLY A 75 -23.56 -6.19 8.65
C GLY A 75 -22.33 -7.04 8.96
N GLN A 76 -21.41 -7.23 8.01
CA GLN A 76 -20.15 -7.91 8.27
C GLN A 76 -19.10 -6.89 8.77
N ASN A 77 -18.35 -7.27 9.79
CA ASN A 77 -17.23 -6.45 10.29
C ASN A 77 -15.94 -6.78 9.56
N HIS A 78 -15.16 -5.75 9.32
CA HIS A 78 -13.86 -5.85 8.67
C HIS A 78 -12.82 -5.12 9.51
N GLN A 79 -11.72 -5.78 9.81
CA GLN A 79 -10.59 -5.21 10.52
C GLN A 79 -9.36 -5.20 9.62
N ILE A 80 -8.72 -4.03 9.46
CA ILE A 80 -7.50 -3.86 8.67
C ILE A 80 -6.33 -3.73 9.62
N TYR A 81 -5.35 -4.61 9.43
CA TYR A 81 -4.14 -4.65 10.22
C TYR A 81 -2.94 -4.23 9.40
N GLN A 82 -2.09 -3.38 9.99
CA GLN A 82 -0.76 -3.05 9.49
C GLN A 82 0.26 -4.00 10.10
N GLN A 83 1.11 -4.58 9.26
CA GLN A 83 2.23 -5.40 9.70
C GLN A 83 3.42 -4.52 10.08
N TYR A 84 4.10 -4.93 11.16
CA TYR A 84 5.37 -4.37 11.61
C TYR A 84 6.42 -5.46 11.72
N TYR A 85 7.67 -5.09 11.52
CA TYR A 85 8.84 -5.89 11.84
C TYR A 85 9.80 -5.04 12.67
N ARG A 86 10.11 -5.48 13.91
CA ARG A 86 10.90 -4.71 14.88
C ARG A 86 10.41 -3.28 15.04
N GLU A 87 9.11 -3.14 15.29
CA GLU A 87 8.42 -1.86 15.52
C GLU A 87 8.39 -0.91 14.31
N VAL A 88 8.97 -1.29 13.17
CA VAL A 88 8.94 -0.52 11.92
C VAL A 88 7.85 -1.08 11.00
N PRO A 89 6.95 -0.23 10.45
CA PRO A 89 5.89 -0.67 9.56
C PRO A 89 6.46 -1.27 8.27
N VAL A 90 5.76 -2.29 7.75
CA VAL A 90 6.07 -2.91 6.47
C VAL A 90 5.19 -2.27 5.41
N GLU A 91 5.79 -1.60 4.44
CA GLU A 91 5.06 -0.94 3.36
C GLU A 91 4.26 -1.97 2.56
N PHE A 92 2.99 -1.67 2.30
CA PHE A 92 2.01 -2.58 1.69
C PHE A 92 1.75 -3.88 2.48
N GLY A 93 2.33 -4.05 3.66
CA GLY A 93 2.09 -5.17 4.58
C GLY A 93 0.78 -4.99 5.33
N ARG A 94 -0.35 -5.14 4.65
CA ARG A 94 -1.69 -4.99 5.24
C ARG A 94 -2.53 -6.23 5.03
N TYR A 95 -3.24 -6.62 6.09
CA TYR A 95 -4.23 -7.70 6.08
C TYR A 95 -5.61 -7.16 6.46
N LYS A 96 -6.61 -7.57 5.69
CA LYS A 96 -8.02 -7.33 6.02
C LYS A 96 -8.64 -8.66 6.50
N ALA A 97 -9.14 -8.67 7.72
CA ALA A 97 -9.87 -9.79 8.31
C ALA A 97 -11.37 -9.51 8.21
N HIS A 98 -12.14 -10.52 7.77
CA HIS A 98 -13.57 -10.43 7.54
C HIS A 98 -14.31 -11.29 8.58
N PHE A 99 -15.30 -10.70 9.23
CA PHE A 99 -16.08 -11.35 10.28
C PHE A 99 -17.55 -11.39 9.90
N LYS A 100 -18.17 -12.51 10.17
CA LYS A 100 -19.62 -12.69 10.09
C LYS A 100 -20.12 -13.23 11.43
N GLU A 101 -21.11 -12.56 12.03
CA GLU A 101 -21.65 -12.93 13.34
C GLU A 101 -20.54 -13.05 14.41
N GLY A 102 -19.56 -12.12 14.41
CA GLY A 102 -18.43 -12.11 15.35
C GLY A 102 -17.39 -13.21 15.16
N ARG A 103 -17.41 -13.94 14.02
CA ARG A 103 -16.47 -15.02 13.71
C ARG A 103 -15.67 -14.72 12.46
N LEU A 104 -14.37 -14.96 12.52
CA LEU A 104 -13.45 -14.84 11.41
C LEU A 104 -13.81 -15.82 10.28
N THR A 105 -14.14 -15.30 9.10
CA THR A 105 -14.53 -16.10 7.92
C THR A 105 -13.45 -16.16 6.86
N SER A 106 -12.74 -15.06 6.66
CA SER A 106 -11.66 -14.98 5.69
C SER A 106 -10.67 -13.87 6.02
N ILE A 107 -9.50 -13.95 5.42
CA ILE A 107 -8.50 -12.88 5.40
C ILE A 107 -7.98 -12.71 3.98
N ASN A 108 -7.63 -11.46 3.64
CA ASN A 108 -6.93 -11.15 2.40
C ASN A 108 -5.94 -10.00 2.61
N GLY A 109 -4.96 -9.91 1.71
CA GLY A 109 -3.94 -8.87 1.77
C GLY A 109 -2.54 -9.41 1.56
N ALA A 110 -1.55 -8.58 1.84
CA ALA A 110 -0.14 -8.92 1.74
C ALA A 110 0.48 -9.06 3.12
N PHE A 111 1.30 -10.10 3.26
CA PHE A 111 1.98 -10.44 4.49
C PHE A 111 3.37 -11.01 4.19
N TYR A 112 4.38 -10.58 4.92
CA TYR A 112 5.77 -10.90 4.64
C TYR A 112 6.46 -11.51 5.87
N THR A 113 7.20 -12.60 5.70
CA THR A 113 7.86 -13.35 6.78
C THR A 113 9.38 -13.41 6.67
N ASN A 114 9.94 -12.83 5.62
CA ASN A 114 11.34 -12.98 5.26
C ASN A 114 12.18 -11.71 5.48
N ILE A 115 11.70 -10.79 6.34
CA ILE A 115 12.49 -9.63 6.75
C ILE A 115 13.49 -10.11 7.82
N ASN A 116 14.78 -9.90 7.57
CA ASN A 116 15.86 -10.40 8.44
C ASN A 116 17.00 -9.39 8.65
N GLN A 117 16.73 -8.10 8.34
CA GLN A 117 17.72 -7.04 8.45
C GLN A 117 17.58 -6.27 9.77
N SER A 118 18.61 -5.43 10.08
CA SER A 118 18.58 -4.52 11.21
C SER A 118 17.58 -3.38 10.98
N ALA A 119 16.81 -3.03 12.02
CA ALA A 119 15.93 -1.86 12.01
C ALA A 119 16.63 -0.55 12.39
N SER A 120 17.95 -0.57 12.56
CA SER A 120 18.73 0.63 12.90
C SER A 120 19.29 1.28 11.64
N PRO A 121 18.91 2.54 11.33
CA PRO A 121 19.44 3.26 10.19
C PRO A 121 20.93 3.60 10.35
N SER A 122 21.65 3.73 9.23
CA SER A 122 23.06 4.18 9.21
C SER A 122 23.20 5.66 8.89
N ILE A 123 22.18 6.27 8.27
CA ILE A 123 22.13 7.70 7.98
C ILE A 123 21.09 8.39 8.87
N VAL A 124 21.29 9.68 9.10
CA VAL A 124 20.32 10.51 9.83
C VAL A 124 19.19 10.97 8.89
N PRO A 125 17.99 11.29 9.43
CA PRO A 125 16.83 11.71 8.63
C PRO A 125 17.11 12.90 7.70
N GLU A 126 17.95 13.84 8.13
CA GLU A 126 18.29 15.05 7.36
C GLU A 126 19.00 14.71 6.05
N LEU A 127 19.86 13.70 6.04
CA LEU A 127 20.53 13.24 4.83
C LEU A 127 19.54 12.57 3.86
N ALA A 128 18.54 11.86 4.39
CA ALA A 128 17.47 11.29 3.58
C ALA A 128 16.60 12.39 2.94
N ILE A 129 16.29 13.47 3.69
CA ILE A 129 15.57 14.62 3.12
C ILE A 129 16.39 15.23 1.98
N GLN A 130 17.68 15.46 2.17
CA GLN A 130 18.52 16.03 1.12
C GLN A 130 18.56 15.16 -0.13
N ALA A 131 18.67 13.84 0.02
CA ALA A 131 18.64 12.91 -1.10
C ALA A 131 17.30 12.98 -1.86
N ALA A 132 16.18 13.06 -1.14
CA ALA A 132 14.85 13.21 -1.71
C ALA A 132 14.69 14.53 -2.47
N LEU A 133 15.12 15.66 -1.89
CA LEU A 133 15.06 16.97 -2.52
C LEU A 133 15.94 17.05 -3.78
N ASN A 134 17.14 16.45 -3.73
CA ASN A 134 18.02 16.36 -4.91
C ASN A 134 17.39 15.51 -6.03
N LYS A 135 16.61 14.49 -5.68
CA LYS A 135 15.89 13.65 -6.67
C LYS A 135 14.76 14.44 -7.34
N VAL A 136 13.97 15.18 -6.57
CA VAL A 136 12.86 16.01 -7.09
C VAL A 136 13.39 17.21 -7.86
N ASN A 137 14.44 17.87 -7.35
CA ASN A 137 15.12 19.00 -7.96
C ASN A 137 14.19 20.13 -8.42
N ALA A 138 13.22 20.48 -7.58
CA ALA A 138 12.30 21.59 -7.84
C ALA A 138 12.93 22.94 -7.52
N SER A 139 12.48 24.01 -8.20
CA SER A 139 12.90 25.39 -7.92
C SER A 139 12.22 25.96 -6.68
N THR A 140 10.99 25.53 -6.39
CA THR A 140 10.21 25.90 -5.20
C THR A 140 9.37 24.73 -4.73
N TYR A 141 9.09 24.68 -3.43
CA TYR A 141 8.26 23.67 -2.79
C TYR A 141 7.07 24.32 -2.08
N LYS A 142 6.07 23.54 -1.70
CA LYS A 142 4.87 24.05 -1.03
C LYS A 142 5.15 24.72 0.32
N TRP A 143 6.16 24.28 1.06
CA TRP A 143 6.56 24.91 2.33
C TRP A 143 7.29 26.23 2.16
N ASP A 144 7.79 26.56 0.95
CA ASP A 144 8.39 27.87 0.65
C ASP A 144 7.31 28.96 0.47
N ILE A 145 6.04 28.58 0.34
CA ILE A 145 4.92 29.47 0.07
C ILE A 145 4.13 29.69 1.37
N ILE A 146 4.29 30.87 1.96
CA ILE A 146 3.68 31.22 3.26
C ILE A 146 2.15 31.01 3.27
N GLN A 147 1.45 31.33 2.18
CA GLN A 147 0.01 31.17 2.06
C GLN A 147 -0.41 29.70 2.08
N GLU A 148 0.37 28.80 1.43
CA GLU A 148 0.10 27.37 1.42
C GLU A 148 0.30 26.75 2.82
N GLU A 149 1.38 27.12 3.50
CA GLU A 149 1.62 26.70 4.89
C GLU A 149 0.52 27.19 5.84
N ALA A 150 0.08 28.44 5.68
CA ALA A 150 -1.01 29.00 6.50
C ALA A 150 -2.34 28.28 6.25
N LEU A 151 -2.66 27.96 5.00
CA LEU A 151 -3.86 27.22 4.61
C LEU A 151 -3.83 25.81 5.19
N LEU A 152 -2.71 25.08 5.07
CA LEU A 152 -2.55 23.75 5.64
C LEU A 152 -2.79 23.73 7.15
N LYS A 153 -2.21 24.69 7.89
CA LYS A 153 -2.39 24.82 9.34
C LYS A 153 -3.85 25.07 9.73
N ALA A 154 -4.55 25.90 8.95
CA ALA A 154 -5.96 26.19 9.15
C ALA A 154 -6.85 24.96 8.86
N GLU A 155 -6.61 24.25 7.75
CA GLU A 155 -7.38 23.07 7.38
C GLU A 155 -7.22 21.92 8.38
N ARG A 156 -6.00 21.69 8.85
CA ARG A 156 -5.71 20.64 9.83
C ARG A 156 -6.00 21.02 11.27
N GLN A 157 -6.30 22.31 11.52
CA GLN A 157 -6.43 22.87 12.87
C GLN A 157 -5.21 22.57 13.75
N ASP A 158 -4.02 22.55 13.15
CA ASP A 158 -2.74 22.24 13.76
C ASP A 158 -1.69 23.26 13.34
N ILE A 159 -1.24 24.07 14.31
CA ILE A 159 -0.24 25.12 14.08
C ILE A 159 1.15 24.56 13.73
N SER A 160 1.41 23.29 14.07
CA SER A 160 2.66 22.58 13.74
C SER A 160 2.65 21.94 12.36
N ALA A 161 1.48 21.87 11.70
CA ALA A 161 1.37 21.28 10.39
C ALA A 161 2.25 22.01 9.38
N THR A 162 2.95 21.25 8.55
CA THR A 162 3.86 21.76 7.51
C THR A 162 3.89 20.81 6.32
N TYR A 163 4.17 21.35 5.14
CA TYR A 163 4.51 20.56 3.96
C TYR A 163 5.98 20.13 3.94
N TYR A 164 6.81 20.62 4.88
CA TYR A 164 8.22 20.19 4.96
C TYR A 164 8.30 18.69 5.23
N PRO A 165 9.15 17.92 4.50
CA PRO A 165 9.21 16.47 4.62
C PRO A 165 9.50 16.00 6.04
N SER A 166 8.71 15.04 6.52
CA SER A 166 8.91 14.33 7.79
C SER A 166 9.23 12.87 7.49
N PRO A 167 10.50 12.45 7.52
CA PRO A 167 10.87 11.08 7.20
C PRO A 167 10.48 10.10 8.30
N GLU A 168 9.82 9.03 7.92
CA GLU A 168 9.44 7.91 8.78
C GLU A 168 10.11 6.63 8.31
N LEU A 169 10.61 5.81 9.22
CA LEU A 169 11.19 4.51 8.86
C LEU A 169 10.10 3.54 8.40
N THR A 170 10.37 2.81 7.33
CA THR A 170 9.54 1.73 6.82
C THR A 170 10.38 0.62 6.19
N TRP A 171 9.84 -0.60 6.19
CA TRP A 171 10.37 -1.70 5.40
C TRP A 171 9.72 -1.69 4.02
N ILE A 172 10.51 -1.60 2.97
CA ILE A 172 10.00 -1.64 1.59
C ILE A 172 10.75 -2.64 0.75
N ALA A 173 10.05 -3.31 -0.17
CA ALA A 173 10.63 -4.12 -1.23
C ALA A 173 10.32 -3.47 -2.58
N THR A 174 11.33 -3.34 -3.43
CA THR A 174 11.18 -2.78 -4.78
C THR A 174 10.73 -3.83 -5.80
N ASN A 175 10.81 -5.12 -5.45
CA ASN A 175 10.34 -6.24 -6.25
C ASN A 175 9.46 -7.16 -5.40
N TYR A 176 8.16 -7.20 -5.69
CA TYR A 176 7.18 -7.97 -4.93
C TYR A 176 7.00 -9.42 -5.40
N THR A 177 7.62 -9.81 -6.52
CA THR A 177 7.62 -11.21 -6.97
C THR A 177 8.57 -12.06 -6.13
N ASN A 178 9.72 -11.50 -5.78
CA ASN A 178 10.70 -12.08 -4.86
C ASN A 178 11.21 -10.97 -3.94
N PRO A 179 10.46 -10.62 -2.88
CA PRO A 179 10.72 -9.42 -2.12
C PRO A 179 12.00 -9.53 -1.30
N ILE A 180 12.89 -8.57 -1.51
CA ILE A 180 14.04 -8.27 -0.64
C ILE A 180 13.73 -6.94 0.04
N PHE A 181 13.51 -6.98 1.36
CA PHE A 181 13.17 -5.80 2.12
C PHE A 181 14.40 -4.98 2.47
N GLN A 182 14.27 -3.67 2.34
CA GLN A 182 15.26 -2.67 2.73
C GLN A 182 14.61 -1.73 3.75
N LEU A 183 15.40 -1.30 4.74
CA LEU A 183 14.97 -0.23 5.64
C LEU A 183 15.10 1.10 4.90
N ALA A 184 14.04 1.88 4.85
CA ALA A 184 14.02 3.15 4.15
C ALA A 184 13.34 4.24 4.99
N TYR A 185 13.75 5.47 4.76
CA TYR A 185 13.00 6.65 5.15
C TYR A 185 11.96 6.96 4.07
N LYS A 186 10.69 6.91 4.43
CA LYS A 186 9.56 7.34 3.60
C LYS A 186 9.21 8.78 3.95
N MET A 187 9.01 9.61 2.95
CA MET A 187 8.57 10.99 3.12
C MET A 187 7.77 11.49 1.94
N ASP A 188 6.82 12.38 2.19
CA ASP A 188 6.05 13.10 1.19
C ASP A 188 6.82 14.38 0.80
N VAL A 189 7.12 14.54 -0.47
CA VAL A 189 7.78 15.74 -1.02
C VAL A 189 6.85 16.41 -2.00
N TYR A 190 6.41 17.63 -1.68
CA TYR A 190 5.47 18.39 -2.47
C TYR A 190 6.16 19.59 -3.09
N ALA A 191 6.55 19.45 -4.36
CA ALA A 191 7.13 20.52 -5.17
C ALA A 191 6.03 21.43 -5.73
N ASN A 192 6.34 22.71 -5.84
CA ASN A 192 5.47 23.71 -6.45
C ASN A 192 5.87 24.00 -7.90
N GLU A 193 7.16 24.04 -8.20
CA GLU A 193 7.66 24.34 -9.55
C GLU A 193 8.89 23.51 -9.92
N PRO A 194 8.76 22.55 -10.87
CA PRO A 194 7.51 22.06 -11.46
C PRO A 194 6.60 21.40 -10.43
N LEU A 195 5.28 21.44 -10.64
CA LEU A 195 4.31 20.82 -9.73
C LEU A 195 4.49 19.31 -9.73
N SER A 196 4.84 18.75 -8.57
CA SER A 196 4.87 17.32 -8.34
C SER A 196 4.69 17.01 -6.86
N ARG A 197 4.16 15.83 -6.54
CA ARG A 197 4.07 15.34 -5.17
C ARG A 197 4.32 13.84 -5.16
N GLU A 198 5.35 13.42 -4.46
CA GLU A 198 5.76 12.03 -4.43
C GLU A 198 5.99 11.56 -2.99
N ASN A 199 5.57 10.34 -2.66
CA ASN A 199 6.18 9.63 -1.55
C ASN A 199 7.51 9.06 -2.04
N LEU A 200 8.61 9.51 -1.45
CA LEU A 200 9.96 9.06 -1.73
C LEU A 200 10.44 8.11 -0.64
N TYR A 201 11.16 7.08 -1.07
CA TYR A 201 11.75 6.09 -0.17
C TYR A 201 13.26 6.12 -0.36
N VAL A 202 13.95 6.55 0.68
CA VAL A 202 15.42 6.66 0.72
C VAL A 202 15.98 5.55 1.57
N ASP A 203 16.83 4.70 1.02
CA ASP A 203 17.48 3.62 1.75
C ASP A 203 18.20 4.16 2.99
N ALA A 204 17.86 3.65 4.16
CA ALA A 204 18.32 4.17 5.45
C ALA A 204 19.78 3.83 5.78
N HIS A 205 20.45 3.05 4.92
CA HIS A 205 21.86 2.70 5.05
C HIS A 205 22.73 3.43 4.02
N THR A 206 22.26 3.53 2.78
CA THR A 206 23.07 4.07 1.67
C THR A 206 22.72 5.52 1.30
N GLY A 207 21.55 6.03 1.69
CA GLY A 207 21.08 7.35 1.29
C GLY A 207 20.58 7.43 -0.16
N LEU A 208 20.45 6.32 -0.86
CA LEU A 208 19.93 6.30 -2.23
C LEU A 208 18.41 6.30 -2.25
N VAL A 209 17.81 7.07 -3.16
CA VAL A 209 16.37 6.94 -3.44
C VAL A 209 16.14 5.63 -4.17
N ILE A 210 15.40 4.71 -3.55
CA ILE A 210 15.18 3.35 -4.05
C ILE A 210 13.78 3.13 -4.63
N PHE A 211 12.82 3.97 -4.26
CA PHE A 211 11.44 3.88 -4.76
C PHE A 211 10.73 5.22 -4.65
N SER A 212 9.75 5.46 -5.51
CA SER A 212 8.83 6.58 -5.40
C SER A 212 7.43 6.22 -5.87
N THR A 213 6.43 6.92 -5.33
CA THR A 213 5.03 6.85 -5.79
C THR A 213 4.48 8.25 -5.94
N ASP A 214 3.91 8.52 -7.12
CA ASP A 214 3.21 9.78 -7.38
C ASP A 214 1.96 9.90 -6.49
N GLN A 215 1.77 11.08 -5.91
CA GLN A 215 0.62 11.42 -5.06
C GLN A 215 -0.33 12.43 -5.76
N ILE A 216 0.09 13.00 -6.87
CA ILE A 216 -0.80 13.83 -7.69
C ILE A 216 -1.54 12.89 -8.63
N HIS A 217 -2.78 12.59 -8.26
CA HIS A 217 -3.72 12.02 -9.21
C HIS A 217 -4.18 13.17 -10.10
N THR A 218 -3.79 13.12 -11.37
CA THR A 218 -4.28 14.07 -12.36
C THR A 218 -5.80 14.05 -12.35
N ALA A 219 -6.42 15.21 -12.18
CA ALA A 219 -7.88 15.30 -12.18
C ALA A 219 -8.39 14.92 -13.57
N ASP A 220 -9.36 14.00 -13.59
CA ASP A 220 -10.09 13.68 -14.82
C ASP A 220 -10.69 14.95 -15.43
N SER A 221 -10.43 15.19 -16.69
CA SER A 221 -10.98 16.32 -17.46
C SER A 221 -12.02 15.83 -18.44
N ASN A 222 -13.15 16.53 -18.50
CA ASN A 222 -14.17 16.25 -19.49
C ASN A 222 -13.68 16.66 -20.88
N GLY A 223 -13.78 15.74 -21.82
CA GLY A 223 -13.44 15.94 -23.22
C GLY A 223 -14.53 15.46 -24.16
N VAL A 224 -14.32 15.67 -25.46
CA VAL A 224 -15.21 15.16 -26.51
C VAL A 224 -14.36 14.46 -27.56
N ALA A 225 -14.63 13.16 -27.75
CA ALA A 225 -14.02 12.39 -28.84
C ALA A 225 -14.89 12.47 -30.07
N VAL A 226 -14.29 12.74 -31.23
CA VAL A 226 -14.91 12.59 -32.54
C VAL A 226 -14.67 11.16 -33.02
N THR A 227 -15.72 10.34 -32.99
CA THR A 227 -15.58 8.90 -33.31
C THR A 227 -16.03 8.60 -34.75
N ALA A 228 -15.42 7.60 -35.39
CA ALA A 228 -15.68 7.23 -36.76
C ALA A 228 -17.11 6.73 -36.99
N TYR A 229 -17.76 6.15 -35.97
CA TYR A 229 -19.07 5.45 -36.14
C TYR A 229 -20.16 5.97 -35.22
N SER A 230 -19.84 6.77 -34.19
CA SER A 230 -20.82 7.20 -33.17
C SER A 230 -20.90 8.72 -33.02
N GLY A 231 -20.25 9.49 -33.92
CA GLY A 231 -20.17 10.94 -33.84
C GLY A 231 -19.43 11.42 -32.58
N ASN A 232 -19.81 12.60 -32.11
CA ASN A 232 -19.20 13.18 -30.90
C ASN A 232 -19.68 12.43 -29.65
N ARG A 233 -18.71 12.00 -28.82
CA ARG A 233 -18.96 11.33 -27.54
C ARG A 233 -18.26 12.04 -26.42
N ALA A 234 -18.96 12.25 -25.29
CA ALA A 234 -18.33 12.71 -24.08
C ALA A 234 -17.36 11.64 -23.60
N ILE A 235 -16.13 12.04 -23.30
CA ILE A 235 -15.09 11.19 -22.75
C ILE A 235 -14.49 11.86 -21.51
N VAL A 236 -13.76 11.10 -20.76
CA VAL A 236 -12.89 11.59 -19.68
C VAL A 236 -11.45 11.36 -20.10
N ALA A 237 -10.62 12.36 -19.91
CA ALA A 237 -9.19 12.34 -20.17
C ALA A 237 -8.43 12.88 -18.96
N ASP A 238 -7.18 12.54 -18.78
CA ASP A 238 -6.32 13.19 -17.79
C ASP A 238 -5.41 14.22 -18.48
N TYR A 239 -5.06 15.28 -17.74
CA TYR A 239 -4.11 16.29 -18.19
C TYR A 239 -2.77 16.05 -17.49
N PHE A 240 -1.75 15.68 -18.28
CA PHE A 240 -0.42 15.35 -17.77
C PHE A 240 0.66 15.94 -18.68
N SER A 241 1.63 16.61 -18.09
CA SER A 241 2.78 17.19 -18.82
C SER A 241 2.39 18.03 -20.04
N SER A 242 1.37 18.91 -19.87
CA SER A 242 0.82 19.80 -20.92
C SER A 242 0.11 19.08 -22.09
N GLN A 243 -0.29 17.82 -21.90
CA GLN A 243 -1.02 17.02 -22.90
C GLN A 243 -2.21 16.32 -22.25
N PHE A 244 -3.28 16.09 -23.02
CA PHE A 244 -4.36 15.21 -22.59
C PHE A 244 -4.06 13.78 -23.00
N ARG A 245 -4.24 12.85 -22.04
CA ARG A 245 -4.12 11.42 -22.30
C ARG A 245 -5.51 10.78 -22.16
N LEU A 246 -5.81 9.80 -22.99
CA LEU A 246 -7.08 9.07 -22.91
C LEU A 246 -7.04 8.09 -21.73
N ARG A 247 -7.11 8.64 -20.53
CA ARG A 247 -7.13 7.95 -19.25
C ARG A 247 -8.27 8.49 -18.39
N GLU A 248 -8.86 7.63 -17.60
CA GLU A 248 -9.92 7.96 -16.65
C GLU A 248 -9.63 7.28 -15.31
N SER A 249 -9.55 8.03 -14.23
CA SER A 249 -9.29 7.51 -12.89
C SER A 249 -10.54 7.19 -12.10
N GLY A 250 -11.70 7.72 -12.50
CA GLY A 250 -12.96 7.65 -11.75
C GLY A 250 -13.71 6.31 -11.83
N ARG A 251 -13.26 5.35 -12.66
CA ARG A 251 -13.92 4.04 -12.81
C ARG A 251 -13.01 2.88 -12.36
N GLY A 252 -13.41 2.18 -11.30
CA GLY A 252 -12.70 1.01 -10.78
C GLY A 252 -11.25 1.34 -10.40
N ASN A 253 -10.28 0.63 -11.01
CA ASN A 253 -8.84 0.88 -10.84
C ASN A 253 -8.27 1.86 -11.88
N GLY A 254 -9.14 2.59 -12.58
CA GLY A 254 -8.79 3.45 -13.69
C GLY A 254 -8.78 2.72 -15.04
N ILE A 255 -8.97 3.50 -16.11
CA ILE A 255 -8.90 3.05 -17.50
C ILE A 255 -7.73 3.77 -18.16
N GLN A 256 -6.87 3.02 -18.84
CA GLN A 256 -5.75 3.56 -19.61
C GLN A 256 -5.85 3.05 -21.05
N THR A 257 -5.83 3.96 -22.01
CA THR A 257 -5.87 3.63 -23.43
C THR A 257 -4.52 3.90 -24.07
N PHE A 258 -4.02 2.93 -24.80
CA PHE A 258 -2.72 3.00 -25.47
C PHE A 258 -2.87 2.85 -26.98
N ASP A 259 -2.06 3.56 -27.74
CA ASP A 259 -1.92 3.38 -29.18
C ASP A 259 -0.87 2.31 -29.47
N LEU A 260 -1.25 1.27 -30.14
CA LEU A 260 -0.38 0.19 -30.60
C LEU A 260 0.25 0.49 -31.97
N ASN A 261 -0.11 1.59 -32.62
CA ASN A 261 0.39 2.01 -33.93
C ASN A 261 0.39 0.85 -34.98
N ASN A 262 -0.74 0.14 -35.02
CA ASN A 262 -0.97 -1.03 -35.93
C ASN A 262 0.02 -2.20 -35.74
N THR A 263 0.63 -2.33 -34.57
CA THR A 263 1.50 -3.47 -34.23
C THR A 263 0.87 -4.35 -33.17
N SER A 264 1.25 -5.63 -33.13
CA SER A 264 0.88 -6.56 -32.07
C SER A 264 1.88 -6.55 -30.88
N ASN A 265 2.89 -5.70 -30.90
CA ASN A 265 3.89 -5.61 -29.85
C ASN A 265 3.40 -4.67 -28.73
N TYR A 266 2.81 -5.21 -27.67
CA TYR A 266 2.34 -4.46 -26.51
C TYR A 266 3.44 -3.72 -25.76
N GLY A 267 4.71 -4.16 -25.89
CA GLY A 267 5.86 -3.47 -25.29
C GLY A 267 6.23 -2.15 -25.99
N ALA A 268 5.71 -1.91 -27.18
CA ALA A 268 5.88 -0.68 -27.95
C ALA A 268 4.66 0.26 -27.90
N ALA A 269 3.67 -0.05 -27.05
CA ALA A 269 2.48 0.77 -26.88
C ALA A 269 2.84 2.16 -26.35
N LEU A 270 2.28 3.19 -26.96
CA LEU A 270 2.43 4.60 -26.56
C LEU A 270 1.15 5.09 -25.89
N ASP A 271 1.26 6.09 -25.02
CA ASP A 271 0.08 6.78 -24.51
C ASP A 271 -0.71 7.38 -25.68
N PHE A 272 -2.02 7.21 -25.65
CA PHE A 272 -2.91 7.91 -26.57
C PHE A 272 -3.05 9.36 -26.08
N ILE A 273 -2.42 10.27 -26.79
CA ILE A 273 -2.31 11.70 -26.46
C ILE A 273 -2.91 12.56 -27.56
N ASP A 274 -3.49 13.71 -27.18
CA ASP A 274 -3.98 14.78 -28.05
C ASP A 274 -3.27 16.10 -27.74
#